data_a25951e51268628a3f398b3b75eec620
#
_entry.id   a25951e51268628a3f398b3b75eec620
#
_cell.length_a   1.000
_cell.length_b   1.000
_cell.length_c   1.000
_cell.angle_alpha   90.00
_cell.angle_beta   90.00
_cell.angle_gamma   90.00
#
_symmetry.space_group_name_H-M   'P 1'
#
loop_
_entity.id
_entity.type
_entity.pdbx_description
1 polymer ?
#
loop_
_entity_poly.entity_id
_entity_poly.type
_entity_poly.pdbx_seq_one_letter_code
_entity_poly.pdbx_strand_id
1 'polypeptide(L)'
;LYDNGGYKIAIIDSLQLIDETLVGYSNTYYQKNENLSDPILMPDTTKAHKYVDQFPNMFIMPKVMAEYGTVKPGFYFYSSEIIERLSLFGGMSLNSLRDTDLFFIFEFNRFYPTLFFETFYLTRNTSDKTQYQDIYQIDSDIKFRMLLFRPGLRFPFYGSSIELYSSFQRYRAFVSESLPTEGLEAGVAYDYYNGVSINLDWKLNVIKPRLDGNINPSNGFKVYAKIDLEKNKFIDGLDLSDAGTLVENFKDNNLA
;
A
#
# COMPACT_ATOMS: atom_id res chain seq x y z
N LEU A 1 32.61 -10.51 -15.27
CA LEU A 1 33.19 -11.48 -14.33
C LEU A 1 32.77 -11.10 -12.92
N TYR A 2 32.31 -12.08 -12.15
CA TYR A 2 32.00 -11.93 -10.72
C TYR A 2 33.22 -12.44 -9.92
N ASP A 3 33.83 -11.55 -9.13
CA ASP A 3 35.01 -11.88 -8.33
C ASP A 3 34.97 -11.12 -7.00
N ASN A 4 35.28 -11.82 -5.90
CA ASN A 4 35.32 -11.26 -4.54
C ASN A 4 34.07 -10.47 -4.10
N GLY A 5 32.86 -10.96 -4.45
CA GLY A 5 31.61 -10.33 -4.04
C GLY A 5 31.19 -9.11 -4.86
N GLY A 6 31.82 -8.85 -6.01
CA GLY A 6 31.48 -7.75 -6.92
C GLY A 6 31.57 -8.09 -8.39
N TYR A 7 30.85 -7.33 -9.23
CA TYR A 7 30.98 -7.40 -10.66
C TYR A 7 32.16 -6.56 -11.14
N LYS A 8 33.06 -7.17 -11.92
CA LYS A 8 34.17 -6.46 -12.56
C LYS A 8 33.98 -6.46 -14.07
N ILE A 9 34.29 -5.33 -14.70
CA ILE A 9 34.37 -5.23 -16.15
C ILE A 9 35.74 -5.74 -16.57
N ALA A 10 35.78 -6.77 -17.39
CA ALA A 10 37.00 -7.25 -18.02
C ALA A 10 36.96 -6.91 -19.53
N ILE A 11 37.99 -6.27 -20.00
CA ILE A 11 38.19 -5.99 -21.42
C ILE A 11 39.17 -7.07 -21.97
N ILE A 12 38.76 -7.79 -23.00
CA ILE A 12 39.60 -8.75 -23.69
C ILE A 12 40.00 -8.10 -25.00
N ASP A 13 41.24 -7.68 -25.11
CA ASP A 13 41.78 -6.98 -26.30
C ASP A 13 41.96 -7.91 -27.53
N SER A 14 42.16 -9.21 -27.30
CA SER A 14 42.24 -10.19 -28.36
C SER A 14 41.73 -11.54 -27.91
N LEU A 15 40.82 -12.12 -28.66
CA LEU A 15 40.36 -13.50 -28.51
C LEU A 15 41.34 -14.40 -29.25
N GLN A 16 42.16 -15.16 -28.51
CA GLN A 16 42.93 -16.26 -29.11
C GLN A 16 42.03 -17.49 -29.15
N LEU A 17 41.86 -18.05 -30.32
CA LEU A 17 41.25 -19.37 -30.46
C LEU A 17 42.13 -20.42 -29.77
N ILE A 18 41.60 -20.99 -28.71
CA ILE A 18 42.24 -22.10 -28.01
C ILE A 18 41.87 -23.37 -28.80
N ASP A 19 42.87 -24.19 -29.12
CA ASP A 19 42.64 -25.46 -29.76
C ASP A 19 41.72 -26.33 -28.88
N GLU A 20 40.62 -26.81 -29.44
CA GLU A 20 39.64 -27.62 -28.70
C GLU A 20 40.26 -28.87 -28.07
N THR A 21 41.39 -29.37 -28.62
CA THR A 21 42.12 -30.51 -28.05
C THR A 21 42.78 -30.18 -26.71
N LEU A 22 43.03 -28.89 -26.40
CA LEU A 22 43.62 -28.42 -25.15
C LEU A 22 42.59 -28.12 -24.07
N VAL A 23 41.32 -27.98 -24.47
CA VAL A 23 40.22 -27.77 -23.54
C VAL A 23 39.69 -29.12 -23.09
N GLY A 24 40.18 -29.62 -21.98
CA GLY A 24 39.61 -30.82 -21.35
C GLY A 24 38.19 -30.51 -20.86
N TYR A 25 37.20 -30.80 -21.69
CA TYR A 25 35.84 -30.79 -21.22
C TYR A 25 35.69 -31.86 -20.14
N SER A 26 35.44 -31.45 -18.90
CA SER A 26 35.10 -32.40 -17.87
C SER A 26 33.69 -32.96 -18.17
N ASN A 27 33.64 -34.13 -18.72
CA ASN A 27 32.40 -34.88 -18.94
C ASN A 27 31.73 -35.29 -17.61
N THR A 28 32.34 -34.98 -16.48
CA THR A 28 31.80 -35.32 -15.16
C THR A 28 30.45 -34.65 -14.86
N TYR A 29 30.14 -33.55 -15.52
CA TYR A 29 28.80 -32.90 -15.38
C TYR A 29 27.69 -33.70 -16.06
N TYR A 30 28.00 -34.53 -17.04
CA TYR A 30 27.05 -35.33 -17.80
C TYR A 30 27.18 -36.82 -17.55
N GLN A 31 28.13 -37.25 -16.71
CA GLN A 31 28.12 -38.61 -16.21
C GLN A 31 26.90 -38.81 -15.40
N LYS A 32 25.90 -39.41 -16.02
CA LYS A 32 24.75 -39.96 -15.33
C LYS A 32 25.32 -40.78 -14.18
N ASN A 33 25.12 -40.32 -12.94
CA ASN A 33 25.50 -41.08 -11.78
C ASN A 33 24.72 -42.40 -11.86
N GLU A 34 25.34 -43.44 -12.37
CA GLU A 34 24.74 -44.77 -12.44
C GLU A 34 24.42 -45.32 -11.02
N ASN A 35 24.97 -44.65 -9.99
CA ASN A 35 24.63 -44.91 -8.59
C ASN A 35 23.32 -44.27 -8.11
N LEU A 36 22.61 -43.55 -8.97
CA LEU A 36 21.23 -43.12 -8.71
C LEU A 36 20.18 -44.21 -9.03
N SER A 37 20.63 -45.45 -9.17
CA SER A 37 19.77 -46.63 -9.33
C SER A 37 19.19 -47.14 -7.99
N ASP A 38 19.50 -46.51 -6.86
CA ASP A 38 18.65 -46.70 -5.70
C ASP A 38 17.24 -46.24 -6.09
N PRO A 39 16.25 -47.12 -6.08
CA PRO A 39 14.90 -46.70 -6.37
C PRO A 39 14.63 -45.55 -5.42
N ILE A 40 14.47 -44.37 -5.99
CA ILE A 40 13.87 -43.25 -5.21
C ILE A 40 12.60 -43.87 -4.67
N LEU A 41 12.63 -44.21 -3.38
CA LEU A 41 11.43 -44.60 -2.66
C LEU A 41 10.49 -43.42 -2.88
N MET A 42 9.65 -43.53 -3.92
CA MET A 42 8.61 -42.56 -4.13
C MET A 42 7.84 -42.54 -2.82
N PRO A 43 7.82 -41.40 -2.11
CA PRO A 43 7.06 -41.32 -0.89
C PRO A 43 5.66 -41.79 -1.25
N ASP A 44 5.13 -42.70 -0.43
CA ASP A 44 3.83 -43.30 -0.60
C ASP A 44 2.87 -42.27 -1.14
N THR A 45 2.29 -42.53 -2.32
CA THR A 45 1.48 -41.54 -3.04
C THR A 45 0.40 -41.05 -2.10
N THR A 46 0.64 -39.92 -1.47
CA THR A 46 -0.34 -39.27 -0.60
C THR A 46 -1.56 -39.00 -1.45
N LYS A 47 -2.68 -39.57 -1.06
CA LYS A 47 -3.96 -39.35 -1.74
C LYS A 47 -4.17 -37.83 -1.86
N ALA A 48 -4.37 -37.35 -3.08
CA ALA A 48 -4.66 -35.95 -3.30
C ALA A 48 -5.92 -35.58 -2.50
N HIS A 49 -5.78 -34.63 -1.60
CA HIS A 49 -6.90 -34.08 -0.84
C HIS A 49 -7.36 -32.79 -1.53
N LYS A 50 -8.67 -32.55 -1.44
CA LYS A 50 -9.23 -31.27 -1.92
C LYS A 50 -8.59 -30.14 -1.10
N TYR A 51 -8.01 -29.17 -1.79
CA TYR A 51 -7.46 -27.98 -1.17
C TYR A 51 -8.58 -27.14 -0.52
N VAL A 52 -8.36 -26.73 0.70
CA VAL A 52 -9.28 -25.84 1.44
C VAL A 52 -8.57 -24.51 1.64
N ASP A 53 -9.23 -23.43 1.22
CA ASP A 53 -8.73 -22.08 1.38
C ASP A 53 -8.66 -21.76 2.89
N GLN A 54 -7.46 -21.53 3.40
CA GLN A 54 -7.23 -21.17 4.81
C GLN A 54 -6.22 -20.05 4.91
N PHE A 55 -6.51 -19.07 5.75
CA PHE A 55 -5.47 -18.12 6.13
C PHE A 55 -4.42 -18.86 6.98
N PRO A 56 -3.14 -18.83 6.57
CA PRO A 56 -2.07 -19.33 7.40
C PRO A 56 -1.90 -18.46 8.65
N ASN A 57 -0.98 -18.85 9.52
CA ASN A 57 -0.63 -18.07 10.69
C ASN A 57 -0.29 -16.62 10.29
N MET A 58 -0.91 -15.66 10.99
CA MET A 58 -0.66 -14.25 10.76
C MET A 58 0.76 -13.89 11.19
N PHE A 59 1.53 -13.31 10.28
CA PHE A 59 2.83 -12.74 10.59
C PHE A 59 2.66 -11.33 11.13
N ILE A 60 3.26 -11.04 12.28
CA ILE A 60 3.20 -9.72 12.92
C ILE A 60 4.62 -9.18 13.02
N MET A 61 4.83 -7.95 12.55
CA MET A 61 6.11 -7.24 12.56
C MET A 61 5.96 -5.92 13.31
N PRO A 62 6.82 -5.63 14.31
CA PRO A 62 6.80 -4.35 14.98
C PRO A 62 7.18 -3.23 14.03
N LYS A 63 6.58 -2.05 14.26
CA LYS A 63 6.82 -0.81 13.52
C LYS A 63 7.12 0.29 14.50
N VAL A 64 8.12 1.11 14.22
CA VAL A 64 8.40 2.35 14.93
C VAL A 64 8.61 3.45 13.92
N MET A 65 7.90 4.56 14.09
CA MET A 65 8.04 5.76 13.28
C MET A 65 8.34 6.95 14.16
N ALA A 66 9.13 7.90 13.67
CA ALA A 66 9.30 9.22 14.25
C ALA A 66 8.59 10.24 13.34
N GLU A 67 7.61 10.93 13.88
CA GLU A 67 6.77 11.86 13.13
C GLU A 67 6.45 13.08 14.01
N TYR A 68 6.67 14.28 13.48
CA TYR A 68 6.40 15.56 14.17
C TYR A 68 6.92 15.62 15.62
N GLY A 69 8.16 15.15 15.83
CA GLY A 69 8.81 15.16 17.15
C GLY A 69 8.29 14.13 18.15
N THR A 70 7.41 13.23 17.73
CA THR A 70 6.89 12.13 18.55
C THR A 70 7.27 10.77 18.00
N VAL A 71 7.37 9.77 18.88
CA VAL A 71 7.56 8.38 18.48
C VAL A 71 6.20 7.70 18.42
N LYS A 72 5.96 7.01 17.30
CA LYS A 72 4.73 6.31 17.00
C LYS A 72 5.00 4.81 16.86
N PRO A 73 4.95 4.04 17.96
CA PRO A 73 5.03 2.59 17.92
C PRO A 73 3.78 1.99 17.26
N GLY A 74 3.95 0.82 16.68
CA GLY A 74 2.87 0.11 16.03
C GLY A 74 3.29 -1.27 15.57
N PHE A 75 2.50 -1.86 14.69
CA PHE A 75 2.79 -3.13 14.07
C PHE A 75 2.17 -3.23 12.68
N TYR A 76 2.76 -4.07 11.86
CA TYR A 76 2.17 -4.59 10.64
C TYR A 76 1.74 -6.02 10.87
N PHE A 77 0.68 -6.44 10.18
CA PHE A 77 0.28 -7.82 10.10
C PHE A 77 0.09 -8.21 8.64
N TYR A 78 0.48 -9.43 8.33
CA TYR A 78 0.36 -10.00 7.01
C TYR A 78 -0.07 -11.45 7.11
N SER A 79 -1.00 -11.85 6.26
CA SER A 79 -1.40 -13.23 6.06
C SER A 79 -1.73 -13.43 4.59
N SER A 80 -1.18 -14.47 3.99
CA SER A 80 -1.48 -14.85 2.62
C SER A 80 -1.59 -16.36 2.54
N GLU A 81 -2.57 -16.83 1.81
CA GLU A 81 -2.71 -18.21 1.49
C GLU A 81 -1.58 -18.68 0.57
N ILE A 82 -1.20 -19.98 0.64
CA ILE A 82 -0.07 -20.55 -0.11
C ILE A 82 -0.19 -20.35 -1.62
N ILE A 83 -1.42 -20.37 -2.16
CA ILE A 83 -1.70 -20.15 -3.58
C ILE A 83 -2.24 -18.75 -3.88
N GLU A 84 -2.08 -17.82 -2.94
CA GLU A 84 -2.41 -16.39 -3.07
C GLU A 84 -3.86 -16.10 -3.46
N ARG A 85 -4.80 -16.99 -3.12
CA ARG A 85 -6.23 -16.73 -3.32
C ARG A 85 -6.79 -15.70 -2.35
N LEU A 86 -6.22 -15.66 -1.16
CA LEU A 86 -6.56 -14.73 -0.10
C LEU A 86 -5.29 -14.06 0.38
N SER A 87 -5.28 -12.75 0.41
CA SER A 87 -4.17 -11.96 0.92
C SER A 87 -4.71 -10.84 1.81
N LEU A 88 -4.07 -10.65 2.94
CA LEU A 88 -4.43 -9.68 3.96
C LEU A 88 -3.17 -8.97 4.44
N PHE A 89 -3.14 -7.65 4.33
CA PHE A 89 -2.09 -6.83 4.85
C PHE A 89 -2.67 -5.62 5.58
N GLY A 90 -2.13 -5.31 6.73
CA GLY A 90 -2.58 -4.16 7.48
C GLY A 90 -1.56 -3.71 8.51
N GLY A 91 -1.90 -2.66 9.21
CA GLY A 91 -1.07 -2.15 10.27
C GLY A 91 -1.76 -1.09 11.10
N MET A 92 -1.27 -0.94 12.31
CA MET A 92 -1.73 0.08 13.24
C MET A 92 -0.52 0.73 13.93
N SER A 93 -0.61 2.02 14.18
CA SER A 93 0.34 2.74 15.02
C SER A 93 -0.35 3.85 15.80
N LEU A 94 0.17 4.16 16.98
CA LEU A 94 -0.38 5.14 17.90
C LEU A 94 0.76 5.88 18.61
N ASN A 95 0.65 7.19 18.79
CA ASN A 95 1.59 7.99 19.57
C ASN A 95 0.99 8.51 20.87
N SER A 96 1.80 9.23 21.64
CA SER A 96 1.40 9.87 22.90
C SER A 96 0.35 10.97 22.72
N LEU A 97 0.27 11.59 21.53
CA LEU A 97 -0.75 12.59 21.18
C LEU A 97 -2.08 11.95 20.74
N ARG A 98 -2.17 10.61 20.78
CA ARG A 98 -3.31 9.82 20.28
C ARG A 98 -3.51 9.91 18.77
N ASP A 99 -2.46 10.24 18.01
CA ASP A 99 -2.50 10.08 16.57
C ASP A 99 -2.51 8.61 16.24
N THR A 100 -3.46 8.20 15.46
CA THR A 100 -3.66 6.82 15.06
C THR A 100 -3.52 6.70 13.56
N ASP A 101 -2.73 5.74 13.11
CA ASP A 101 -2.73 5.28 11.73
C ASP A 101 -3.20 3.84 11.72
N LEU A 102 -4.25 3.59 10.98
CA LEU A 102 -4.78 2.26 10.73
C LEU A 102 -4.94 2.11 9.22
N PHE A 103 -4.45 1.00 8.69
CA PHE A 103 -4.75 0.63 7.31
C PHE A 103 -4.97 -0.86 7.18
N PHE A 104 -5.74 -1.22 6.17
CA PHE A 104 -6.10 -2.58 5.89
C PHE A 104 -6.28 -2.76 4.38
N ILE A 105 -5.62 -3.76 3.82
CA ILE A 105 -5.65 -4.12 2.41
C ILE A 105 -6.01 -5.59 2.33
N PHE A 106 -7.01 -5.90 1.56
CA PHE A 106 -7.50 -7.26 1.36
C PHE A 106 -7.65 -7.54 -0.13
N GLU A 107 -7.16 -8.70 -0.57
CA GLU A 107 -7.33 -9.18 -1.93
C GLU A 107 -7.89 -10.61 -1.92
N PHE A 108 -8.84 -10.84 -2.82
CA PHE A 108 -9.49 -12.12 -3.01
C PHE A 108 -9.41 -12.54 -4.48
N ASN A 109 -8.50 -13.47 -4.75
CA ASN A 109 -8.12 -13.92 -6.10
C ASN A 109 -8.78 -15.26 -6.49
N ARG A 110 -9.76 -15.74 -5.72
CA ARG A 110 -10.41 -17.03 -5.99
C ARG A 110 -11.26 -17.02 -7.25
N PHE A 111 -11.81 -15.86 -7.56
CA PHE A 111 -12.65 -15.63 -8.74
C PHE A 111 -11.91 -14.75 -9.75
N TYR A 112 -12.40 -14.77 -10.95
CA TYR A 112 -12.06 -13.79 -11.95
C TYR A 112 -13.27 -12.85 -12.13
N PRO A 113 -13.12 -11.57 -11.84
CA PRO A 113 -11.93 -10.79 -11.47
C PRO A 113 -11.49 -10.93 -10.00
N THR A 114 -10.29 -10.45 -9.70
CA THR A 114 -9.82 -10.26 -8.33
C THR A 114 -10.65 -9.19 -7.65
N LEU A 115 -11.21 -9.51 -6.49
CA LEU A 115 -11.82 -8.53 -5.60
C LEU A 115 -10.75 -7.95 -4.67
N PHE A 116 -10.74 -6.65 -4.49
CA PHE A 116 -9.89 -6.02 -3.49
C PHE A 116 -10.62 -4.91 -2.75
N PHE A 117 -10.19 -4.64 -1.54
CA PHE A 117 -10.53 -3.41 -0.87
C PHE A 117 -9.38 -2.90 -0.02
N GLU A 118 -9.29 -1.59 0.08
CA GLU A 118 -8.31 -0.88 0.86
C GLU A 118 -9.03 0.10 1.78
N THR A 119 -8.60 0.20 3.01
CA THR A 119 -9.10 1.21 3.93
C THR A 119 -7.95 1.83 4.71
N PHE A 120 -8.05 3.14 4.91
CA PHE A 120 -7.09 3.93 5.67
C PHE A 120 -7.86 4.83 6.62
N TYR A 121 -7.46 4.80 7.88
CA TYR A 121 -7.94 5.71 8.90
C TYR A 121 -6.76 6.37 9.57
N LEU A 122 -6.71 7.67 9.48
CA LEU A 122 -5.61 8.48 10.02
C LEU A 122 -6.18 9.55 10.93
N THR A 123 -5.54 9.73 12.07
CA THR A 123 -5.83 10.87 12.94
C THR A 123 -4.56 11.67 13.21
N ARG A 124 -4.72 12.98 13.29
CA ARG A 124 -3.65 13.91 13.69
C ARG A 124 -4.22 14.88 14.71
N ASN A 125 -3.52 14.97 15.83
CA ASN A 125 -3.87 15.84 16.91
C ASN A 125 -2.78 16.87 17.09
N THR A 126 -3.12 18.14 17.12
CA THR A 126 -2.20 19.22 17.38
C THR A 126 -2.80 20.14 18.45
N SER A 127 -1.95 20.62 19.32
CA SER A 127 -2.32 21.50 20.43
C SER A 127 -1.43 22.71 20.35
N ASP A 128 -2.02 23.87 20.37
CA ASP A 128 -1.32 25.14 20.35
C ASP A 128 -1.79 26.03 21.50
N LYS A 129 -0.88 26.84 22.02
CA LYS A 129 -1.15 27.80 23.10
C LYS A 129 -0.81 29.18 22.62
N THR A 130 -1.83 29.99 22.42
CA THR A 130 -1.66 31.35 21.92
C THR A 130 -2.00 32.33 23.04
N GLN A 131 -1.15 33.32 23.26
CA GLN A 131 -1.46 34.47 24.17
C GLN A 131 -2.09 35.58 23.36
N TYR A 132 -3.28 36.01 23.80
CA TYR A 132 -3.96 37.14 23.22
C TYR A 132 -3.85 38.36 24.15
N GLN A 133 -3.30 39.47 23.63
CA GLN A 133 -3.07 40.71 24.34
C GLN A 133 -2.26 40.57 25.66
N ASP A 134 -1.38 39.56 25.77
CA ASP A 134 -0.58 39.24 26.96
C ASP A 134 -1.42 39.00 28.26
N ILE A 135 -2.73 38.88 28.13
CA ILE A 135 -3.65 38.73 29.29
C ILE A 135 -4.33 37.36 29.24
N TYR A 136 -4.76 36.92 28.06
CA TYR A 136 -5.54 35.70 27.91
C TYR A 136 -4.69 34.60 27.24
N GLN A 137 -4.65 33.45 27.89
CA GLN A 137 -4.11 32.25 27.26
C GLN A 137 -5.28 31.49 26.61
N ILE A 138 -5.17 31.25 25.32
CA ILE A 138 -6.09 30.40 24.53
C ILE A 138 -5.39 29.11 24.26
N ASP A 139 -5.92 28.02 24.77
CA ASP A 139 -5.48 26.67 24.42
C ASP A 139 -6.37 26.16 23.29
N SER A 140 -5.76 25.88 22.11
CA SER A 140 -6.44 25.40 20.91
C SER A 140 -6.02 23.97 20.61
N ASP A 141 -6.99 23.05 20.64
CA ASP A 141 -6.81 21.66 20.27
C ASP A 141 -7.49 21.39 18.93
N ILE A 142 -6.72 20.96 17.94
CA ILE A 142 -7.22 20.61 16.61
C ILE A 142 -6.99 19.12 16.38
N LYS A 143 -8.06 18.41 16.05
CA LYS A 143 -8.04 16.98 15.76
C LYS A 143 -8.53 16.73 14.34
N PHE A 144 -7.64 16.27 13.47
CA PHE A 144 -7.99 15.87 12.11
C PHE A 144 -8.23 14.37 12.06
N ARG A 145 -9.26 13.96 11.32
CA ARG A 145 -9.56 12.57 11.01
C ARG A 145 -9.76 12.40 9.51
N MET A 146 -9.09 11.42 8.94
CA MET A 146 -9.25 11.01 7.56
C MET A 146 -9.71 9.57 7.52
N LEU A 147 -10.76 9.31 6.75
CA LEU A 147 -11.19 7.97 6.38
C LEU A 147 -11.17 7.85 4.87
N LEU A 148 -10.48 6.82 4.37
CA LEU A 148 -10.51 6.41 2.97
C LEU A 148 -10.95 4.95 2.90
N PHE A 149 -11.92 4.65 2.04
CA PHE A 149 -12.36 3.29 1.74
C PHE A 149 -12.42 3.11 0.22
N ARG A 150 -11.73 2.09 -0.29
CA ARG A 150 -11.57 1.82 -1.72
C ARG A 150 -11.85 0.35 -2.04
N PRO A 151 -13.09 -0.02 -2.36
CA PRO A 151 -13.41 -1.33 -2.93
C PRO A 151 -13.19 -1.33 -4.44
N GLY A 152 -12.74 -2.45 -4.98
CA GLY A 152 -12.48 -2.56 -6.41
C GLY A 152 -12.40 -3.97 -6.96
N LEU A 153 -12.32 -4.01 -8.29
CA LEU A 153 -12.16 -5.20 -9.11
C LEU A 153 -10.93 -5.05 -9.99
N ARG A 154 -10.11 -6.09 -10.05
CA ARG A 154 -8.94 -6.15 -10.93
C ARG A 154 -9.11 -7.29 -11.91
N PHE A 155 -8.95 -6.98 -13.18
CA PHE A 155 -9.05 -7.92 -14.31
C PHE A 155 -7.66 -8.08 -14.93
N PRO A 156 -6.84 -9.07 -14.50
CA PRO A 156 -5.55 -9.34 -15.12
C PRO A 156 -5.75 -10.17 -16.40
N PHE A 157 -5.11 -9.79 -17.50
CA PHE A 157 -5.09 -10.55 -18.74
C PHE A 157 -3.83 -10.25 -19.55
N TYR A 158 -3.20 -11.28 -20.11
CA TYR A 158 -2.00 -11.27 -20.95
C TYR A 158 -1.25 -9.94 -21.08
N GLY A 159 -0.39 -9.63 -20.09
CA GLY A 159 0.40 -8.39 -20.10
C GLY A 159 -0.40 -7.11 -19.87
N SER A 160 -1.69 -7.22 -19.62
CA SER A 160 -2.57 -6.09 -19.33
C SER A 160 -3.32 -6.29 -18.02
N SER A 161 -3.73 -5.20 -17.39
CA SER A 161 -4.65 -5.23 -16.25
C SER A 161 -5.58 -4.02 -16.32
N ILE A 162 -6.85 -4.27 -16.02
CA ILE A 162 -7.85 -3.22 -15.80
C ILE A 162 -8.25 -3.28 -14.33
N GLU A 163 -8.21 -2.13 -13.66
CA GLU A 163 -8.71 -1.96 -12.31
C GLU A 163 -9.89 -0.98 -12.33
N LEU A 164 -11.02 -1.42 -11.82
CA LEU A 164 -12.21 -0.60 -11.61
C LEU A 164 -12.46 -0.50 -10.11
N TYR A 165 -12.45 0.69 -9.56
CA TYR A 165 -12.66 0.90 -8.13
C TYR A 165 -13.42 2.18 -7.83
N SER A 166 -14.12 2.16 -6.71
CA SER A 166 -14.71 3.34 -6.12
C SER A 166 -13.86 3.81 -4.95
N SER A 167 -13.81 5.11 -4.71
CA SER A 167 -13.12 5.68 -3.56
C SER A 167 -14.09 6.57 -2.77
N PHE A 168 -14.16 6.33 -1.47
CA PHE A 168 -14.95 7.13 -0.53
C PHE A 168 -13.98 7.78 0.44
N GLN A 169 -14.00 9.10 0.50
CA GLN A 169 -13.07 9.88 1.32
C GLN A 169 -13.84 10.84 2.19
N ARG A 170 -13.46 10.91 3.46
CA ARG A 170 -14.03 11.86 4.42
C ARG A 170 -12.91 12.43 5.28
N TYR A 171 -12.84 13.74 5.31
CA TYR A 171 -11.93 14.46 6.19
C TYR A 171 -12.74 15.29 7.16
N ARG A 172 -12.49 15.11 8.45
CA ARG A 172 -13.20 15.79 9.52
C ARG A 172 -12.22 16.50 10.44
N ALA A 173 -12.55 17.72 10.81
CA ALA A 173 -11.83 18.48 11.80
C ALA A 173 -12.69 18.65 13.08
N PHE A 174 -12.01 18.60 14.22
CA PHE A 174 -12.54 18.97 15.52
C PHE A 174 -11.64 20.07 16.05
N VAL A 175 -12.19 21.23 16.27
CA VAL A 175 -11.48 22.38 16.85
C VAL A 175 -12.11 22.65 18.20
N SER A 176 -11.28 22.64 19.24
CA SER A 176 -11.70 23.00 20.61
C SER A 176 -10.80 24.12 21.11
N GLU A 177 -11.38 25.19 21.53
CA GLU A 177 -10.67 26.33 22.12
C GLU A 177 -11.13 26.49 23.58
N SER A 178 -10.17 26.64 24.46
CA SER A 178 -10.42 26.83 25.85
C SER A 178 -9.69 28.07 26.38
N LEU A 179 -10.40 28.81 27.26
CA LEU A 179 -9.86 29.92 28.06
C LEU A 179 -9.70 29.41 29.51
N PRO A 180 -8.53 28.85 29.89
CA PRO A 180 -8.35 28.22 31.19
C PRO A 180 -8.57 29.19 32.36
N THR A 181 -8.31 30.50 32.16
CA THR A 181 -8.49 31.54 33.15
C THR A 181 -9.97 31.83 33.49
N GLU A 182 -10.88 31.59 32.54
CA GLU A 182 -12.30 31.86 32.70
C GLU A 182 -13.17 30.60 32.75
N GLY A 183 -12.55 29.44 32.51
CA GLY A 183 -13.27 28.15 32.47
C GLY A 183 -14.23 28.03 31.29
N LEU A 184 -14.02 28.83 30.24
CA LEU A 184 -14.82 28.79 29.03
C LEU A 184 -14.21 27.82 28.05
N GLU A 185 -15.03 26.96 27.48
CA GLU A 185 -14.64 25.99 26.43
C GLU A 185 -15.66 26.07 25.29
N ALA A 186 -15.16 26.19 24.06
CA ALA A 186 -15.96 26.15 22.85
C ALA A 186 -15.36 25.13 21.90
N GLY A 187 -16.21 24.30 21.30
CA GLY A 187 -15.75 23.26 20.36
C GLY A 187 -16.67 23.14 19.16
N VAL A 188 -16.08 22.93 18.00
CA VAL A 188 -16.81 22.70 16.77
C VAL A 188 -16.23 21.48 16.06
N ALA A 189 -17.11 20.66 15.48
CA ALA A 189 -16.74 19.52 14.65
C ALA A 189 -17.40 19.67 13.28
N TYR A 190 -16.62 19.61 12.21
CA TYR A 190 -17.14 19.76 10.86
C TYR A 190 -16.41 18.87 9.86
N ASP A 191 -17.12 18.48 8.81
CA ASP A 191 -16.54 17.79 7.67
C ASP A 191 -16.04 18.84 6.68
N TYR A 192 -14.72 18.92 6.47
CA TYR A 192 -14.19 19.89 5.53
C TYR A 192 -14.02 19.34 4.10
N TYR A 193 -14.09 18.00 3.96
CA TYR A 193 -14.07 17.34 2.67
C TYR A 193 -14.84 16.03 2.71
N ASN A 194 -15.71 15.83 1.73
CA ASN A 194 -16.37 14.58 1.42
C ASN A 194 -16.23 14.31 -0.08
N GLY A 195 -15.63 13.19 -0.45
CA GLY A 195 -15.39 12.81 -1.84
C GLY A 195 -15.84 11.39 -2.15
N VAL A 196 -16.42 11.22 -3.31
CA VAL A 196 -16.74 9.92 -3.92
C VAL A 196 -16.22 9.93 -5.33
N SER A 197 -15.46 8.90 -5.71
CA SER A 197 -14.98 8.75 -7.07
C SER A 197 -15.21 7.34 -7.61
N ILE A 198 -15.30 7.24 -8.93
CA ILE A 198 -15.23 5.99 -9.70
C ILE A 198 -14.02 6.12 -10.60
N ASN A 199 -13.14 5.13 -10.54
CA ASN A 199 -11.85 5.17 -11.18
C ASN A 199 -11.67 3.93 -12.04
N LEU A 200 -11.12 4.14 -13.23
CA LEU A 200 -10.75 3.09 -14.18
C LEU A 200 -9.26 3.26 -14.53
N ASP A 201 -8.45 2.31 -14.14
CA ASP A 201 -7.03 2.25 -14.45
C ASP A 201 -6.75 1.12 -15.43
N TRP A 202 -6.15 1.44 -16.56
CA TRP A 202 -5.71 0.45 -17.53
C TRP A 202 -4.19 0.49 -17.67
N LYS A 203 -3.56 -0.69 -17.52
CA LYS A 203 -2.11 -0.88 -17.67
C LYS A 203 -1.88 -1.96 -18.71
N LEU A 204 -1.07 -1.65 -19.71
CA LEU A 204 -0.59 -2.59 -20.71
C LEU A 204 0.93 -2.64 -20.66
N ASN A 205 1.49 -3.83 -20.50
CA ASN A 205 2.91 -4.07 -20.45
C ASN A 205 3.29 -5.17 -21.46
N VAL A 206 3.79 -4.76 -22.59
CA VAL A 206 4.25 -5.67 -23.67
C VAL A 206 5.76 -5.60 -23.74
N ILE A 207 6.43 -6.25 -22.79
CA ILE A 207 7.88 -6.36 -22.76
C ILE A 207 8.24 -7.82 -23.02
N LYS A 208 9.16 -8.06 -23.95
CA LYS A 208 9.65 -9.41 -24.20
C LYS A 208 10.47 -9.89 -22.99
N PRO A 209 10.09 -11.04 -22.39
CA PRO A 209 10.85 -11.58 -21.27
C PRO A 209 12.26 -11.97 -21.74
N ARG A 210 13.27 -11.59 -20.97
CA ARG A 210 14.67 -11.99 -21.09
C ARG A 210 15.20 -12.34 -19.72
N LEU A 211 16.33 -13.04 -19.65
CA LEU A 211 16.97 -13.39 -18.38
C LEU A 211 17.28 -12.18 -17.48
N ASP A 212 17.59 -11.02 -18.09
CA ASP A 212 17.87 -9.73 -17.44
C ASP A 212 16.79 -8.67 -17.71
N GLY A 213 15.66 -9.06 -18.26
CA GLY A 213 14.64 -8.17 -18.81
C GLY A 213 13.98 -7.20 -17.82
N ASN A 214 14.03 -7.51 -16.52
CA ASN A 214 13.50 -6.62 -15.49
C ASN A 214 14.45 -5.47 -15.16
N ILE A 215 15.76 -5.64 -15.42
CA ILE A 215 16.78 -4.63 -15.10
C ILE A 215 16.96 -3.69 -16.30
N ASN A 216 16.97 -4.24 -17.51
CA ASN A 216 17.19 -3.43 -18.72
C ASN A 216 16.38 -3.98 -19.92
N PRO A 217 15.07 -3.67 -19.99
CA PRO A 217 14.23 -4.16 -21.08
C PRO A 217 14.68 -3.54 -22.41
N SER A 218 15.09 -4.39 -23.36
CA SER A 218 15.62 -3.93 -24.66
C SER A 218 14.55 -3.78 -25.74
N ASN A 219 13.35 -4.31 -25.53
CA ASN A 219 12.28 -4.27 -26.53
C ASN A 219 10.91 -4.44 -25.87
N GLY A 220 9.98 -3.56 -26.23
CA GLY A 220 8.61 -3.56 -25.76
C GLY A 220 8.10 -2.14 -25.48
N PHE A 221 6.86 -2.06 -25.04
CA PHE A 221 6.24 -0.80 -24.65
C PHE A 221 5.31 -0.99 -23.45
N LYS A 222 5.07 0.09 -22.73
CA LYS A 222 4.10 0.17 -21.64
C LYS A 222 3.13 1.30 -21.97
N VAL A 223 1.84 1.04 -21.76
CA VAL A 223 0.78 2.05 -21.85
C VAL A 223 0.07 2.08 -20.52
N TYR A 224 -0.23 3.27 -20.07
CA TYR A 224 -1.05 3.52 -18.91
C TYR A 224 -2.12 4.55 -19.26
N ALA A 225 -3.36 4.22 -18.96
CA ALA A 225 -4.48 5.14 -19.08
C ALA A 225 -5.30 5.12 -17.80
N LYS A 226 -5.72 6.29 -17.35
CA LYS A 226 -6.51 6.48 -16.15
C LYS A 226 -7.68 7.40 -16.43
N ILE A 227 -8.86 7.02 -15.95
CA ILE A 227 -10.08 7.82 -16.01
C ILE A 227 -10.64 7.89 -14.60
N ASP A 228 -10.80 9.10 -14.10
CA ASP A 228 -11.35 9.36 -12.78
C ASP A 228 -12.60 10.26 -12.93
N LEU A 229 -13.70 9.80 -12.38
CA LEU A 229 -14.92 10.59 -12.25
C LEU A 229 -15.12 10.87 -10.75
N GLU A 230 -14.99 12.11 -10.36
CA GLU A 230 -15.03 12.52 -8.96
C GLU A 230 -16.13 13.53 -8.71
N LYS A 231 -16.88 13.27 -7.63
CA LYS A 231 -17.80 14.23 -7.02
C LYS A 231 -17.33 14.50 -5.61
N ASN A 232 -16.96 15.74 -5.34
CA ASN A 232 -16.51 16.13 -4.03
C ASN A 232 -17.22 17.38 -3.51
N LYS A 233 -17.17 17.53 -2.18
CA LYS A 233 -17.70 18.67 -1.44
C LYS A 233 -16.61 19.17 -0.54
N PHE A 234 -16.24 20.43 -0.73
CA PHE A 234 -15.39 21.16 0.20
C PHE A 234 -16.22 22.11 1.04
N ILE A 235 -15.81 22.31 2.29
CA ILE A 235 -16.42 23.34 3.12
C ILE A 235 -16.08 24.70 2.52
N ASP A 236 -17.11 25.54 2.33
CA ASP A 236 -17.00 26.92 1.85
C ASP A 236 -17.08 27.93 3.01
N GLY A 237 -17.67 27.51 4.12
CA GLY A 237 -17.77 28.31 5.32
C GLY A 237 -18.63 27.68 6.41
N LEU A 238 -18.65 28.30 7.56
CA LEU A 238 -19.49 27.96 8.69
C LEU A 238 -20.41 29.16 8.96
N ASP A 239 -21.69 28.95 8.82
CA ASP A 239 -22.70 29.96 9.16
C ASP A 239 -23.39 29.66 10.49
N LEU A 240 -23.84 30.68 11.13
CA LEU A 240 -24.67 30.55 12.35
C LEU A 240 -26.14 30.53 11.94
N SER A 241 -26.84 29.46 12.27
CA SER A 241 -28.29 29.39 12.04
C SER A 241 -29.04 30.34 12.99
N ASP A 242 -30.29 30.66 12.67
CA ASP A 242 -31.17 31.47 13.56
C ASP A 242 -31.37 30.83 14.95
N ALA A 243 -31.12 29.53 15.08
CA ALA A 243 -31.14 28.79 16.33
C ALA A 243 -29.80 28.80 17.09
N GLY A 244 -28.77 29.51 16.60
CA GLY A 244 -27.44 29.57 17.21
C GLY A 244 -26.58 28.31 16.99
N THR A 245 -26.95 27.43 16.08
CA THR A 245 -26.15 26.27 15.71
C THR A 245 -25.28 26.56 14.47
N LEU A 246 -24.04 26.07 14.46
CA LEU A 246 -23.17 26.16 13.29
C LEU A 246 -23.68 25.24 12.17
N VAL A 247 -23.84 25.81 11.00
CA VAL A 247 -24.24 25.12 9.77
C VAL A 247 -23.05 25.12 8.80
N GLU A 248 -22.71 23.92 8.30
CA GLU A 248 -21.66 23.73 7.32
C GLU A 248 -22.18 24.08 5.91
N ASN A 249 -21.54 25.02 5.25
CA ASN A 249 -21.79 25.32 3.83
C ASN A 249 -20.77 24.60 2.98
N PHE A 250 -21.24 23.90 1.96
CA PHE A 250 -20.40 23.12 1.05
C PHE A 250 -20.46 23.66 -0.37
N LYS A 251 -19.30 23.69 -1.00
CA LYS A 251 -19.19 23.89 -2.44
C LYS A 251 -19.04 22.53 -3.13
N ASP A 252 -20.01 22.20 -3.97
CA ASP A 252 -19.99 20.99 -4.80
C ASP A 252 -19.06 21.18 -5.98
N ASN A 253 -18.14 20.23 -6.19
CA ASN A 253 -17.30 20.16 -7.38
C ASN A 253 -17.51 18.78 -8.04
N ASN A 254 -17.74 18.79 -9.34
CA ASN A 254 -17.76 17.58 -10.16
C ASN A 254 -16.57 17.66 -11.10
N LEU A 255 -15.65 16.70 -10.98
CA LEU A 255 -14.45 16.59 -11.80
C LEU A 255 -14.53 15.30 -12.63
N ALA A 256 -14.18 15.37 -13.90
CA ALA A 256 -14.11 14.25 -14.84
C ALA A 256 -12.76 14.23 -15.56
#